data_ac07e6dede08aa4e3588e7119ec98628
#
_entry.id   ac07e6dede08aa4e3588e7119ec98628
#
_cell.length_a   1.000
_cell.length_b   1.000
_cell.length_c   1.000
_cell.angle_alpha   90.00
_cell.angle_beta   90.00
_cell.angle_gamma   90.00
#
_symmetry.space_group_name_H-M   'P 1'
#
loop_
_entity.id
_entity.type
_entity.pdbx_description
1 polymer ?
#
loop_
_entity_poly.entity_id
_entity_poly.type
_entity_poly.pdbx_seq_one_letter_code
_entity_poly.pdbx_strand_id
1 'polypeptide(L)'
;MAKPNIAFIETSLDDGSFEAKLAKTAMKAIGDRAEIIPIDYADLPMLNESTDEPDPAAALAIRDKLDAADGVWVFISEYHKTIPDAVRNLFQWMTMPDTKNPETGENVLHNLPACITGVGGFKGMLPRVMLGDLLEANGMYIFPVEVGLSVSEEALQTNDWIMNEADEGAITMQANDFLNFISENPIDRK
;
A
#
# COMPACT_ATOMS: atom_id res chain seq x y z
N MET A 1 5.27 -22.16 -10.57
CA MET A 1 4.18 -21.18 -10.47
C MET A 1 4.69 -19.85 -10.98
N ALA A 2 3.87 -19.02 -11.57
CA ALA A 2 4.26 -17.64 -11.89
C ALA A 2 4.60 -16.89 -10.60
N LYS A 3 5.49 -15.89 -10.68
CA LYS A 3 5.78 -15.02 -9.55
C LYS A 3 4.55 -14.16 -9.27
N PRO A 4 4.18 -13.91 -8.00
CA PRO A 4 3.11 -12.98 -7.69
C PRO A 4 3.53 -11.54 -8.01
N ASN A 5 2.55 -10.72 -8.35
CA ASN A 5 2.69 -9.29 -8.54
C ASN A 5 2.27 -8.57 -7.25
N ILE A 6 3.10 -7.69 -6.70
CA ILE A 6 2.77 -6.92 -5.50
C ILE A 6 2.77 -5.43 -5.84
N ALA A 7 1.61 -4.79 -5.69
CA ALA A 7 1.50 -3.35 -5.83
C ALA A 7 2.08 -2.66 -4.58
N PHE A 8 3.04 -1.77 -4.76
CA PHE A 8 3.63 -0.96 -3.71
C PHE A 8 3.02 0.43 -3.71
N ILE A 9 2.51 0.84 -2.54
CA ILE A 9 1.95 2.18 -2.31
C ILE A 9 2.74 2.85 -1.19
N GLU A 10 3.51 3.86 -1.53
CA GLU A 10 4.15 4.75 -0.58
C GLU A 10 3.20 5.91 -0.29
N THR A 11 2.92 6.18 0.99
CA THR A 11 1.95 7.25 1.34
C THR A 11 2.55 8.66 1.25
N SER A 12 3.84 8.76 0.99
CA SER A 12 4.53 9.98 0.60
C SER A 12 4.86 9.94 -0.90
N LEU A 13 4.77 11.08 -1.55
CA LEU A 13 5.20 11.28 -2.95
C LEU A 13 6.66 11.77 -3.05
N ASP A 14 7.40 11.77 -1.94
CA ASP A 14 8.81 12.18 -1.87
C ASP A 14 9.72 10.95 -1.86
N ASP A 15 10.57 10.80 -2.87
CA ASP A 15 11.55 9.71 -3.01
C ASP A 15 12.55 9.61 -1.84
N GLY A 16 12.72 10.67 -1.07
CA GLY A 16 13.56 10.74 0.12
C GLY A 16 12.84 10.34 1.42
N SER A 17 11.54 10.04 1.37
CA SER A 17 10.70 9.77 2.53
C SER A 17 11.10 8.52 3.32
N PHE A 18 10.58 8.40 4.53
CA PHE A 18 10.71 7.18 5.32
C PHE A 18 10.01 6.00 4.66
N GLU A 19 8.87 6.26 4.02
CA GLU A 19 8.11 5.27 3.25
C GLU A 19 8.94 4.69 2.11
N ALA A 20 9.65 5.54 1.37
CA ALA A 20 10.55 5.10 0.30
C ALA A 20 11.70 4.23 0.84
N LYS A 21 12.22 4.52 2.05
CA LYS A 21 13.24 3.69 2.71
C LYS A 21 12.67 2.33 3.11
N LEU A 22 11.42 2.28 3.63
CA LEU A 22 10.71 1.04 3.93
C LEU A 22 10.49 0.19 2.67
N ALA A 23 9.96 0.81 1.61
CA ALA A 23 9.68 0.15 0.34
C ALA A 23 10.95 -0.45 -0.29
N LYS A 24 12.07 0.28 -0.29
CA LYS A 24 13.36 -0.23 -0.76
C LYS A 24 13.85 -1.44 0.04
N THR A 25 13.66 -1.43 1.37
CA THR A 25 14.04 -2.55 2.22
C THR A 25 13.13 -3.77 1.97
N ALA A 26 11.83 -3.56 1.83
CA ALA A 26 10.88 -4.61 1.47
C ALA A 26 11.18 -5.21 0.09
N MET A 27 11.48 -4.37 -0.91
CA MET A 27 11.89 -4.80 -2.24
C MET A 27 13.15 -5.67 -2.20
N LYS A 28 14.17 -5.26 -1.44
CA LYS A 28 15.40 -6.05 -1.21
C LYS A 28 15.08 -7.39 -0.54
N ALA A 29 14.19 -7.39 0.45
CA ALA A 29 13.77 -8.60 1.16
C ALA A 29 13.00 -9.57 0.26
N ILE A 30 12.13 -9.07 -0.62
CA ILE A 30 11.39 -9.88 -1.61
C ILE A 30 12.35 -10.47 -2.64
N GLY A 31 13.30 -9.69 -3.14
CA GLY A 31 14.22 -10.11 -4.20
C GLY A 31 13.48 -10.58 -5.46
N ASP A 32 13.92 -11.71 -6.02
CA ASP A 32 13.34 -12.28 -7.25
C ASP A 32 12.06 -13.11 -7.04
N ARG A 33 11.47 -13.10 -5.84
CA ARG A 33 10.31 -13.96 -5.51
C ARG A 33 8.96 -13.38 -5.94
N ALA A 34 8.89 -12.08 -6.19
CA ALA A 34 7.72 -11.39 -6.71
C ALA A 34 8.13 -10.28 -7.69
N GLU A 35 7.19 -9.86 -8.52
CA GLU A 35 7.31 -8.63 -9.32
C GLU A 35 6.69 -7.46 -8.56
N ILE A 36 7.37 -6.31 -8.53
CA ILE A 36 6.89 -5.12 -7.84
C ILE A 36 6.27 -4.15 -8.84
N ILE A 37 5.03 -3.76 -8.58
CA ILE A 37 4.29 -2.77 -9.37
C ILE A 37 4.17 -1.48 -8.55
N PRO A 38 4.98 -0.45 -8.83
CA PRO A 38 4.85 0.82 -8.13
C PRO A 38 3.56 1.54 -8.53
N ILE A 39 2.82 2.03 -7.53
CA ILE A 39 1.61 2.81 -7.73
C ILE A 39 1.95 4.28 -7.55
N ASP A 40 2.02 4.99 -8.67
CA ASP A 40 2.14 6.44 -8.71
C ASP A 40 0.73 7.05 -8.85
N TYR A 41 0.37 7.93 -7.92
CA TYR A 41 -0.91 8.60 -7.84
C TYR A 41 -0.79 10.12 -7.76
N ALA A 42 0.39 10.67 -8.10
CA ALA A 42 0.65 12.11 -8.04
C ALA A 42 -0.30 12.93 -8.94
N ASP A 43 -0.64 12.40 -10.11
CA ASP A 43 -1.51 13.05 -11.10
C ASP A 43 -3.01 12.75 -10.90
N LEU A 44 -3.37 12.04 -9.81
CA LEU A 44 -4.75 11.68 -9.55
C LEU A 44 -5.54 12.90 -9.04
N PRO A 45 -6.56 13.38 -9.74
CA PRO A 45 -7.34 14.54 -9.30
C PRO A 45 -8.11 14.23 -8.02
N MET A 46 -8.47 15.27 -7.26
CA MET A 46 -9.36 15.09 -6.11
C MET A 46 -10.73 14.63 -6.59
N LEU A 47 -11.19 13.50 -6.06
CA LEU A 47 -12.51 12.96 -6.36
C LEU A 47 -13.60 13.90 -5.86
N ASN A 48 -14.53 14.24 -6.71
CA ASN A 48 -15.75 15.00 -6.38
C ASN A 48 -16.81 14.76 -7.47
N GLU A 49 -18.06 15.14 -7.21
CA GLU A 49 -19.21 14.93 -8.09
C GLU A 49 -19.06 15.45 -9.54
N SER A 50 -18.08 16.31 -9.82
CA SER A 50 -17.80 16.84 -11.16
C SER A 50 -16.58 16.19 -11.83
N THR A 51 -15.85 15.31 -11.15
CA THR A 51 -14.64 14.67 -11.68
C THR A 51 -14.74 13.15 -11.80
N ASP A 52 -15.83 12.55 -11.36
CA ASP A 52 -16.03 11.10 -11.37
C ASP A 52 -16.46 10.53 -12.75
N GLU A 53 -16.91 11.37 -13.68
CA GLU A 53 -17.27 10.95 -15.04
C GLU A 53 -16.77 11.95 -16.13
N PRO A 54 -16.06 11.46 -17.15
CA PRO A 54 -15.47 10.12 -17.28
C PRO A 54 -14.28 9.91 -16.34
N ASP A 55 -13.99 8.65 -16.00
CA ASP A 55 -12.79 8.29 -15.20
C ASP A 55 -11.53 8.93 -15.77
N PRO A 56 -10.72 9.63 -14.95
CA PRO A 56 -9.45 10.17 -15.40
C PRO A 56 -8.49 9.06 -15.84
N ALA A 57 -7.66 9.32 -16.85
CA ALA A 57 -6.67 8.36 -17.33
C ALA A 57 -5.74 7.86 -16.22
N ALA A 58 -5.40 8.71 -15.24
CA ALA A 58 -4.60 8.33 -14.07
C ALA A 58 -5.32 7.28 -13.21
N ALA A 59 -6.63 7.43 -12.97
CA ALA A 59 -7.42 6.46 -12.20
C ALA A 59 -7.50 5.11 -12.93
N LEU A 60 -7.74 5.11 -14.23
CA LEU A 60 -7.77 3.90 -15.05
C LEU A 60 -6.43 3.16 -15.04
N ALA A 61 -5.31 3.89 -15.18
CA ALA A 61 -3.98 3.30 -15.15
C ALA A 61 -3.64 2.65 -13.79
N ILE A 62 -4.10 3.25 -12.68
CA ILE A 62 -3.91 2.67 -11.34
C ILE A 62 -4.80 1.44 -11.16
N ARG A 63 -6.06 1.46 -11.62
CA ARG A 63 -6.94 0.28 -11.59
C ARG A 63 -6.33 -0.88 -12.37
N ASP A 64 -5.79 -0.64 -13.57
CA ASP A 64 -5.12 -1.68 -14.37
C ASP A 64 -3.95 -2.32 -13.62
N LYS A 65 -3.16 -1.53 -12.90
CA LYS A 65 -2.05 -2.03 -12.09
C LYS A 65 -2.54 -2.84 -10.88
N LEU A 66 -3.57 -2.38 -10.18
CA LEU A 66 -4.16 -3.09 -9.04
C LEU A 66 -4.87 -4.38 -9.49
N ASP A 67 -5.52 -4.35 -10.65
CA ASP A 67 -6.11 -5.54 -11.26
C ASP A 67 -5.07 -6.61 -11.61
N ALA A 68 -3.87 -6.22 -11.96
CA ALA A 68 -2.76 -7.13 -12.24
C ALA A 68 -2.02 -7.61 -10.98
N ALA A 69 -2.29 -7.01 -9.79
CA ALA A 69 -1.57 -7.33 -8.56
C ALA A 69 -2.22 -8.47 -7.78
N ASP A 70 -1.45 -9.38 -7.22
CA ASP A 70 -1.89 -10.47 -6.33
C ASP A 70 -1.94 -10.02 -4.86
N GLY A 71 -1.42 -8.83 -4.56
CA GLY A 71 -1.47 -8.20 -3.25
C GLY A 71 -0.98 -6.77 -3.30
N VAL A 72 -1.29 -6.00 -2.25
CA VAL A 72 -0.86 -4.61 -2.07
C VAL A 72 -0.01 -4.51 -0.82
N TRP A 73 1.08 -3.75 -0.87
CA TRP A 73 1.86 -3.41 0.31
C TRP A 73 1.92 -1.90 0.46
N VAL A 74 1.34 -1.39 1.56
CA VAL A 74 1.29 0.04 1.84
C VAL A 74 2.32 0.41 2.91
N PHE A 75 3.13 1.43 2.60
CA PHE A 75 4.13 1.99 3.49
C PHE A 75 3.66 3.36 3.98
N ILE A 76 3.49 3.52 5.32
CA ILE A 76 2.90 4.72 5.92
C ILE A 76 3.77 5.27 7.03
N SER A 77 3.93 6.60 7.08
CA SER A 77 4.57 7.29 8.20
C SER A 77 3.57 7.95 9.13
N GLU A 78 4.03 8.26 10.34
CA GLU A 78 3.27 9.00 11.33
C GLU A 78 3.32 10.52 11.03
N TYR A 79 2.74 10.92 9.90
CA TYR A 79 2.63 12.33 9.52
C TYR A 79 1.27 12.87 9.96
N HIS A 80 1.28 13.93 10.81
CA HIS A 80 0.06 14.51 11.40
C HIS A 80 -0.90 13.51 12.06
N LYS A 81 -0.41 12.32 12.45
CA LYS A 81 -1.20 11.27 13.15
C LYS A 81 -2.45 10.82 12.39
N THR A 82 -2.42 10.85 11.07
CA THR A 82 -3.54 10.48 10.21
C THR A 82 -3.06 9.87 8.90
N ILE A 83 -3.98 9.35 8.11
CA ILE A 83 -3.72 8.95 6.72
C ILE A 83 -3.62 10.23 5.87
N PRO A 84 -2.58 10.40 5.03
CA PRO A 84 -2.49 11.54 4.12
C PRO A 84 -3.71 11.63 3.19
N ASP A 85 -4.20 12.84 2.92
CA ASP A 85 -5.40 13.05 2.11
C ASP A 85 -5.25 12.53 0.68
N ALA A 86 -4.03 12.61 0.12
CA ALA A 86 -3.76 12.06 -1.22
C ALA A 86 -3.95 10.52 -1.27
N VAL A 87 -3.57 9.82 -0.21
CA VAL A 87 -3.78 8.35 -0.09
C VAL A 87 -5.25 8.03 0.10
N ARG A 88 -5.95 8.84 0.91
CA ARG A 88 -7.39 8.69 1.08
C ARG A 88 -8.12 8.89 -0.25
N ASN A 89 -7.73 9.91 -1.02
CA ASN A 89 -8.23 10.17 -2.36
C ASN A 89 -7.95 9.01 -3.33
N LEU A 90 -6.73 8.44 -3.28
CA LEU A 90 -6.39 7.24 -4.06
C LEU A 90 -7.39 6.10 -3.81
N PHE A 91 -7.60 5.73 -2.55
CA PHE A 91 -8.51 4.64 -2.23
C PHE A 91 -9.97 4.97 -2.57
N GLN A 92 -10.41 6.21 -2.44
CA GLN A 92 -11.74 6.63 -2.89
C GLN A 92 -11.93 6.42 -4.40
N TRP A 93 -10.96 6.78 -5.23
CA TRP A 93 -11.00 6.49 -6.66
C TRP A 93 -11.07 4.99 -6.97
N MET A 94 -10.36 4.18 -6.19
CA MET A 94 -10.31 2.73 -6.39
C MET A 94 -11.58 2.01 -5.90
N THR A 95 -12.43 2.66 -5.10
CA THR A 95 -13.75 2.13 -4.71
C THR A 95 -14.84 2.41 -5.73
N MET A 96 -14.59 3.24 -6.74
CA MET A 96 -15.56 3.43 -7.83
C MET A 96 -15.76 2.09 -8.56
N PRO A 97 -16.98 1.79 -9.02
CA PRO A 97 -17.28 0.55 -9.72
C PRO A 97 -16.29 0.28 -10.86
N ASP A 98 -15.80 -0.94 -10.94
CA ASP A 98 -14.92 -1.32 -12.04
C ASP A 98 -15.71 -1.40 -13.33
N THR A 99 -15.36 -0.52 -14.29
CA THR A 99 -15.99 -0.50 -15.62
C THR A 99 -15.72 -1.76 -16.44
N LYS A 100 -14.71 -2.57 -16.05
CA LYS A 100 -14.43 -3.85 -16.70
C LYS A 100 -15.31 -4.99 -16.17
N ASN A 101 -15.83 -4.86 -14.95
CA ASN A 101 -16.68 -5.85 -14.29
C ASN A 101 -18.01 -5.23 -13.81
N PRO A 102 -18.78 -4.59 -14.68
CA PRO A 102 -19.99 -3.87 -14.28
C PRO A 102 -21.11 -4.78 -13.74
N GLU A 103 -21.02 -6.10 -13.98
CA GLU A 103 -22.04 -7.06 -13.56
C GLU A 103 -21.90 -7.42 -12.06
N THR A 104 -20.70 -7.39 -11.49
CA THR A 104 -20.49 -7.72 -10.07
C THR A 104 -20.75 -6.52 -9.16
N GLY A 105 -20.55 -5.31 -9.64
CA GLY A 105 -20.57 -4.08 -8.86
C GLY A 105 -19.40 -3.98 -7.86
N GLU A 106 -18.44 -4.90 -7.94
CA GLU A 106 -17.25 -4.93 -7.08
C GLU A 106 -16.22 -3.92 -7.61
N ASN A 107 -15.43 -3.37 -6.71
CA ASN A 107 -14.30 -2.51 -7.04
C ASN A 107 -13.01 -3.33 -7.14
N VAL A 108 -11.94 -2.74 -7.70
CA VAL A 108 -10.65 -3.40 -7.93
C VAL A 108 -9.94 -3.85 -6.64
N LEU A 109 -10.35 -3.33 -5.47
CA LEU A 109 -9.76 -3.64 -4.16
C LEU A 109 -10.39 -4.89 -3.52
N HIS A 110 -11.54 -5.36 -4.04
CA HIS A 110 -12.30 -6.44 -3.41
C HIS A 110 -11.48 -7.72 -3.27
N ASN A 111 -11.38 -8.24 -2.04
CA ASN A 111 -10.60 -9.41 -1.66
C ASN A 111 -9.09 -9.33 -1.97
N LEU A 112 -8.56 -8.16 -2.36
CA LEU A 112 -7.14 -8.00 -2.63
C LEU A 112 -6.35 -8.01 -1.32
N PRO A 113 -5.38 -8.95 -1.12
CA PRO A 113 -4.55 -9.01 0.08
C PRO A 113 -3.78 -7.71 0.29
N ALA A 114 -3.81 -7.16 1.52
CA ALA A 114 -3.12 -5.92 1.86
C ALA A 114 -2.19 -6.08 3.05
N CYS A 115 -0.94 -5.69 2.89
CA CYS A 115 0.09 -5.63 3.93
C CYS A 115 0.38 -4.17 4.29
N ILE A 116 0.62 -3.89 5.58
CA ILE A 116 0.90 -2.54 6.07
C ILE A 116 2.22 -2.54 6.85
N THR A 117 3.11 -1.61 6.49
CA THR A 117 4.32 -1.31 7.26
C THR A 117 4.33 0.18 7.60
N GLY A 118 4.50 0.49 8.88
CA GLY A 118 4.49 1.86 9.36
C GLY A 118 5.80 2.31 10.00
N VAL A 119 6.02 3.60 10.04
CA VAL A 119 7.19 4.23 10.66
C VAL A 119 6.80 5.53 11.38
N GLY A 120 7.47 5.82 12.50
CA GLY A 120 7.21 7.05 13.24
C GLY A 120 7.63 6.98 14.70
N GLY A 121 7.36 8.04 15.48
CA GLY A 121 7.69 8.11 16.90
C GLY A 121 7.07 6.99 17.72
N PHE A 122 5.81 6.68 17.44
CA PHE A 122 5.07 5.54 18.01
C PHE A 122 4.91 4.39 17.00
N LYS A 123 5.95 4.13 16.21
CA LYS A 123 5.95 3.06 15.19
C LYS A 123 4.84 3.22 14.14
N GLY A 124 4.41 4.45 13.88
CA GLY A 124 3.28 4.71 12.99
C GLY A 124 1.97 4.02 13.41
N MET A 125 1.78 3.73 14.71
CA MET A 125 0.68 2.92 15.21
C MET A 125 -0.69 3.49 14.81
N LEU A 126 -0.91 4.77 15.05
CA LEU A 126 -2.22 5.38 14.81
C LEU A 126 -2.57 5.40 13.30
N PRO A 127 -1.72 5.90 12.39
CA PRO A 127 -2.03 5.86 10.97
C PRO A 127 -2.12 4.42 10.41
N ARG A 128 -1.37 3.42 10.94
CA ARG A 128 -1.51 2.01 10.53
C ARG A 128 -2.90 1.46 10.85
N VAL A 129 -3.38 1.68 12.09
CA VAL A 129 -4.72 1.24 12.49
C VAL A 129 -5.79 1.90 11.62
N MET A 130 -5.72 3.22 11.45
CA MET A 130 -6.68 3.95 10.60
C MET A 130 -6.64 3.48 9.14
N LEU A 131 -5.43 3.14 8.63
CA LEU A 131 -5.27 2.61 7.29
C LEU A 131 -5.87 1.20 7.18
N GLY A 132 -5.62 0.32 8.14
CA GLY A 132 -6.21 -1.02 8.20
C GLY A 132 -7.74 -0.96 8.15
N ASP A 133 -8.36 -0.11 8.97
CA ASP A 133 -9.80 0.11 8.98
C ASP A 133 -10.31 0.62 7.61
N LEU A 134 -9.57 1.55 6.97
CA LEU A 134 -9.94 2.07 5.65
C LEU A 134 -9.88 0.99 4.58
N LEU A 135 -8.80 0.19 4.55
CA LEU A 135 -8.61 -0.85 3.54
C LEU A 135 -9.64 -1.97 3.71
N GLU A 136 -9.91 -2.40 4.95
CA GLU A 136 -10.94 -3.40 5.25
C GLU A 136 -12.34 -2.91 4.85
N ALA A 137 -12.67 -1.65 5.17
CA ALA A 137 -13.94 -1.04 4.76
C ALA A 137 -14.12 -0.97 3.23
N ASN A 138 -13.01 -0.96 2.48
CA ASN A 138 -13.00 -0.97 1.01
C ASN A 138 -12.99 -2.40 0.42
N GLY A 139 -13.14 -3.43 1.26
CA GLY A 139 -13.25 -4.82 0.86
C GLY A 139 -11.90 -5.55 0.68
N MET A 140 -10.78 -4.97 1.10
CA MET A 140 -9.48 -5.63 1.05
C MET A 140 -9.33 -6.69 2.15
N TYR A 141 -8.50 -7.69 1.90
CA TYR A 141 -8.19 -8.75 2.87
C TYR A 141 -6.88 -8.42 3.59
N ILE A 142 -6.99 -7.94 4.84
CA ILE A 142 -5.82 -7.44 5.57
C ILE A 142 -4.94 -8.58 6.05
N PHE A 143 -3.65 -8.53 5.70
CA PHE A 143 -2.63 -9.42 6.25
C PHE A 143 -2.45 -9.11 7.74
N PRO A 144 -2.62 -10.12 8.65
CA PRO A 144 -2.74 -9.85 10.08
C PRO A 144 -1.43 -9.44 10.78
N VAL A 145 -0.29 -9.50 10.07
CA VAL A 145 1.01 -9.14 10.64
C VAL A 145 1.45 -7.77 10.15
N GLU A 146 1.21 -6.75 10.96
CA GLU A 146 1.71 -5.41 10.70
C GLU A 146 3.09 -5.20 11.33
N VAL A 147 3.96 -4.48 10.65
CA VAL A 147 5.26 -4.03 11.17
C VAL A 147 5.23 -2.52 11.38
N GLY A 148 5.69 -2.08 12.54
CA GLY A 148 5.88 -0.68 12.85
C GLY A 148 7.28 -0.43 13.37
N LEU A 149 7.99 0.53 12.77
CA LEU A 149 9.37 0.88 13.12
C LEU A 149 9.44 2.25 13.80
N SER A 150 10.34 2.35 14.77
CA SER A 150 10.56 3.61 15.48
C SER A 150 11.63 4.46 14.79
N VAL A 151 11.36 5.75 14.71
CA VAL A 151 12.32 6.77 14.25
C VAL A 151 12.63 7.70 15.41
N SER A 152 13.90 8.04 15.60
CA SER A 152 14.32 9.01 16.62
C SER A 152 13.83 10.43 16.28
N GLU A 153 13.71 11.28 17.29
CA GLU A 153 13.37 12.69 17.09
C GLU A 153 14.37 13.40 16.15
N GLU A 154 15.65 13.08 16.26
CA GLU A 154 16.69 13.61 15.40
C GLU A 154 16.47 13.20 13.94
N ALA A 155 16.18 11.93 13.67
CA ALA A 155 15.92 11.44 12.33
C ALA A 155 14.63 12.04 11.74
N LEU A 156 13.61 12.29 12.56
CA LEU A 156 12.39 13.00 12.12
C LEU A 156 12.68 14.44 11.69
N GLN A 157 13.65 15.11 12.33
CA GLN A 157 14.02 16.49 11.99
C GLN A 157 14.97 16.58 10.80
N THR A 158 15.88 15.63 10.66
CA THR A 158 16.94 15.64 9.64
C THR A 158 16.60 14.81 8.40
N ASN A 159 15.58 13.97 8.47
CA ASN A 159 15.28 12.92 7.50
C ASN A 159 16.44 11.92 7.27
N ASP A 160 17.41 11.90 8.20
CA ASP A 160 18.54 10.97 8.17
C ASP A 160 18.24 9.79 9.10
N TRP A 161 17.64 8.76 8.52
CA TRP A 161 17.31 7.54 9.23
C TRP A 161 17.91 6.31 8.55
N ILE A 162 18.70 5.58 9.32
CA ILE A 162 19.29 4.31 8.92
C ILE A 162 18.62 3.21 9.74
N MET A 163 18.02 2.25 9.06
CA MET A 163 17.45 1.07 9.72
C MET A 163 18.55 0.22 10.33
N ASN A 164 18.32 -0.28 11.55
CA ASN A 164 19.17 -1.27 12.17
C ASN A 164 18.83 -2.70 11.69
N GLU A 165 19.68 -3.67 12.01
CA GLU A 165 19.48 -5.07 11.60
C GLU A 165 18.17 -5.68 12.10
N ALA A 166 17.66 -5.28 13.26
CA ALA A 166 16.40 -5.79 13.80
C ALA A 166 15.20 -5.25 13.00
N ASP A 167 15.24 -3.98 12.60
CA ASP A 167 14.22 -3.35 11.76
C ASP A 167 14.21 -3.97 10.34
N GLU A 168 15.39 -4.15 9.74
CA GLU A 168 15.51 -4.86 8.44
C GLU A 168 15.02 -6.31 8.55
N GLY A 169 15.33 -6.98 9.64
CA GLY A 169 14.88 -8.34 9.95
C GLY A 169 13.36 -8.43 10.06
N ALA A 170 12.71 -7.46 10.72
CA ALA A 170 11.26 -7.41 10.85
C ALA A 170 10.57 -7.27 9.50
N ILE A 171 11.07 -6.40 8.62
CA ILE A 171 10.54 -6.25 7.25
C ILE A 171 10.79 -7.52 6.43
N THR A 172 11.95 -8.18 6.61
CA THR A 172 12.26 -9.43 5.92
C THR A 172 11.31 -10.56 6.33
N MET A 173 10.99 -10.68 7.60
CA MET A 173 10.00 -11.65 8.09
C MET A 173 8.62 -11.32 7.53
N GLN A 174 8.20 -10.06 7.59
CA GLN A 174 6.91 -9.63 7.03
C GLN A 174 6.80 -9.94 5.53
N ALA A 175 7.89 -9.72 4.76
CA ALA A 175 7.92 -10.07 3.33
C ALA A 175 7.72 -11.57 3.09
N ASN A 176 8.39 -12.42 3.87
CA ASN A 176 8.24 -13.86 3.76
C ASN A 176 6.81 -14.31 4.07
N ASP A 177 6.27 -13.81 5.17
CA ASP A 177 4.94 -14.19 5.65
C ASP A 177 3.84 -13.66 4.72
N PHE A 178 4.01 -12.46 4.16
CA PHE A 178 3.05 -11.90 3.21
C PHE A 178 3.06 -12.65 1.88
N LEU A 179 4.22 -13.06 1.36
CA LEU A 179 4.28 -13.90 0.17
C LEU A 179 3.59 -15.26 0.37
N ASN A 180 3.75 -15.87 1.54
CA ASN A 180 3.03 -17.09 1.91
C ASN A 180 1.53 -16.84 1.98
N PHE A 181 1.12 -15.74 2.63
CA PHE A 181 -0.29 -15.34 2.75
C PHE A 181 -0.98 -15.17 1.40
N ILE A 182 -0.31 -14.50 0.43
CA ILE A 182 -0.82 -14.36 -0.94
C ILE A 182 -0.98 -15.74 -1.59
N SER A 183 -0.02 -16.64 -1.43
CA SER A 183 -0.06 -17.97 -2.03
C SER A 183 -1.16 -18.87 -1.46
N GLU A 184 -1.53 -18.66 -0.19
CA GLU A 184 -2.58 -19.41 0.52
C GLU A 184 -3.98 -18.80 0.29
N ASN A 185 -4.05 -17.53 -0.09
CA ASN A 185 -5.28 -16.80 -0.34
C ASN A 185 -5.30 -16.21 -1.76
N PRO A 186 -5.29 -17.05 -2.80
CA PRO A 186 -5.29 -16.56 -4.17
C PRO A 186 -6.61 -15.84 -4.47
N ILE A 187 -6.51 -14.71 -5.17
CA ILE A 187 -7.69 -13.94 -5.58
C ILE A 187 -8.40 -14.69 -6.69
N ASP A 188 -9.67 -15.00 -6.50
CA ASP A 188 -10.51 -15.55 -7.55
C ASP A 188 -11.04 -14.39 -8.42
N ARG A 189 -10.30 -14.09 -9.47
CA ARG A 189 -10.66 -13.05 -10.46
C ARG A 189 -11.42 -13.72 -11.60
N LYS A 190 -12.69 -13.97 -11.39
CA LYS A 190 -13.59 -14.43 -12.45
C LYS A 190 -14.34 -13.28 -13.08
#